data_89d763c2b7b4512f8d5ea534adc60ca5
#
_entry.id   89d763c2b7b4512f8d5ea534adc60ca5
#
_cell.length_a   1.000
_cell.length_b   1.000
_cell.length_c   1.000
_cell.angle_alpha   90.00
_cell.angle_beta   90.00
_cell.angle_gamma   90.00
#
_symmetry.space_group_name_H-M   'P 1'
#
loop_
_entity.id
_entity.type
_entity.pdbx_description
1 polymer ?
#
loop_
_entity_poly.entity_id
_entity_poly.type
_entity_poly.pdbx_seq_one_letter_code
_entity_poly.pdbx_strand_id
1 'polypeptide(L)'
;NIIRDPYILKDAQGIYRLFFTDNWYSNTLGYSTSRDLIHWEDVKHLKVMGDNEDVCNCWAPELCFDRKRNAWMLFWSTSFYSLNTDKRISNRIWYCHTEDFETFTPAQKLFDPGYQVIDASIHYYDGFYYMAFKDERGHNAPGTHYAAIRTARSRDITGPYEDISPLL
;
A
#
# COMPACT_ATOMS: atom_id res chain seq x y z
N ASN A 1 19.03 4.59 6.43
CA ASN A 1 17.77 3.89 6.11
C ASN A 1 16.68 4.42 7.05
N ILE A 2 15.51 4.70 6.53
CA ILE A 2 14.36 5.13 7.32
C ILE A 2 13.32 4.03 7.20
N ILE A 3 13.18 3.24 8.27
CA ILE A 3 12.20 2.17 8.40
C ILE A 3 10.98 2.73 9.12
N ARG A 4 9.78 2.54 8.53
CA ARG A 4 8.52 3.04 9.09
C ARG A 4 7.32 2.27 8.54
N ASP A 5 6.13 2.61 9.01
CA ASP A 5 4.85 2.06 8.58
C ASP A 5 4.83 0.51 8.62
N PRO A 6 5.17 -0.11 9.77
CA PRO A 6 5.21 -1.56 9.87
C PRO A 6 3.81 -2.17 9.86
N TYR A 7 3.63 -3.19 9.06
CA TYR A 7 2.42 -4.02 9.03
C TYR A 7 2.79 -5.47 9.32
N ILE A 8 2.11 -6.10 10.26
CA ILE A 8 2.33 -7.51 10.64
C ILE A 8 1.05 -8.30 10.44
N LEU A 9 1.17 -9.45 9.80
CA LEU A 9 0.14 -10.47 9.80
C LEU A 9 0.71 -11.81 10.27
N LYS A 10 -0.16 -12.71 10.74
CA LYS A 10 0.15 -14.12 10.97
C LYS A 10 -0.56 -14.94 9.90
N ASP A 11 0.19 -15.72 9.13
CA ASP A 11 -0.38 -16.58 8.11
C ASP A 11 -0.98 -17.89 8.68
N ALA A 12 -1.58 -18.69 7.80
CA ALA A 12 -2.21 -19.96 8.19
C ALA A 12 -1.19 -21.00 8.68
N GLN A 13 0.10 -20.86 8.36
CA GLN A 13 1.19 -21.70 8.82
C GLN A 13 1.75 -21.24 10.18
N GLY A 14 1.20 -20.16 10.74
CA GLY A 14 1.63 -19.61 12.01
C GLY A 14 2.87 -18.72 11.94
N ILE A 15 3.32 -18.38 10.73
CA ILE A 15 4.48 -17.50 10.50
C ILE A 15 4.00 -16.05 10.55
N TYR A 16 4.69 -15.22 11.31
CA TYR A 16 4.52 -13.78 11.30
C TYR A 16 5.29 -13.18 10.13
N ARG A 17 4.61 -12.34 9.37
CA ARG A 17 5.15 -11.66 8.20
C ARG A 17 5.09 -10.16 8.43
N LEU A 18 6.26 -9.51 8.37
CA LEU A 18 6.42 -8.08 8.56
C LEU A 18 6.71 -7.43 7.21
N PHE A 19 5.89 -6.46 6.85
CA PHE A 19 6.11 -5.58 5.71
C PHE A 19 6.28 -4.15 6.22
N PHE A 20 7.11 -3.35 5.56
CA PHE A 20 7.38 -1.99 5.99
C PHE A 20 7.94 -1.12 4.87
N THR A 21 7.83 0.18 5.04
CA THR A 21 8.54 1.16 4.21
C THR A 21 10.04 1.09 4.53
N ASP A 22 10.87 0.76 3.56
CA ASP A 22 12.31 0.55 3.77
C ASP A 22 13.17 1.80 3.52
N ASN A 23 12.62 2.82 2.81
CA ASN A 23 13.29 4.09 2.58
C ASN A 23 12.30 5.20 2.18
N TRP A 24 12.74 6.47 2.22
CA TRP A 24 11.98 7.60 1.67
C TRP A 24 11.80 7.50 0.16
N TYR A 25 12.85 7.11 -0.55
CA TYR A 25 12.89 7.00 -2.00
C TYR A 25 13.40 5.61 -2.35
N SER A 26 12.52 4.75 -2.83
CA SER A 26 12.81 3.37 -3.14
C SER A 26 11.69 2.78 -4.00
N ASN A 27 12.02 1.87 -4.89
CA ASN A 27 11.06 1.04 -5.63
C ASN A 27 10.82 -0.31 -4.94
N THR A 28 11.25 -0.45 -3.68
CA THR A 28 11.14 -1.66 -2.87
C THR A 28 10.31 -1.43 -1.61
N LEU A 29 9.83 -2.53 -1.05
CA LEU A 29 9.31 -2.64 0.32
C LEU A 29 10.20 -3.59 1.11
N GLY A 30 10.37 -3.32 2.41
CA GLY A 30 11.02 -4.24 3.32
C GLY A 30 10.10 -5.39 3.71
N TYR A 31 10.66 -6.59 3.84
CA TYR A 31 9.97 -7.80 4.23
C TYR A 31 10.85 -8.68 5.10
N SER A 32 10.28 -9.23 6.17
CA SER A 32 10.92 -10.22 7.04
C SER A 32 9.89 -11.16 7.63
N THR A 33 10.33 -12.29 8.16
CA THR A 33 9.48 -13.29 8.81
C THR A 33 9.98 -13.66 10.20
N SER A 34 9.05 -14.09 11.07
CA SER A 34 9.35 -14.58 12.41
C SER A 34 8.37 -15.68 12.82
N ARG A 35 8.79 -16.56 13.73
CA ARG A 35 7.92 -17.55 14.36
C ARG A 35 7.44 -17.13 15.75
N ASP A 36 8.07 -16.14 16.35
CA ASP A 36 7.85 -15.75 17.76
C ASP A 36 7.73 -14.25 18.01
N LEU A 37 7.83 -13.41 16.95
CA LEU A 37 7.83 -11.94 17.00
C LEU A 37 9.09 -11.32 17.67
N ILE A 38 10.05 -12.13 18.03
CA ILE A 38 11.29 -11.70 18.70
C ILE A 38 12.49 -11.90 17.79
N HIS A 39 12.58 -13.10 17.19
CA HIS A 39 13.65 -13.44 16.29
C HIS A 39 13.15 -13.33 14.85
N TRP A 40 13.74 -12.43 14.08
CA TRP A 40 13.38 -12.12 12.71
C TRP A 40 14.46 -12.61 11.76
N GLU A 41 14.03 -13.17 10.63
CA GLU A 41 14.93 -13.53 9.53
C GLU A 41 15.52 -12.27 8.87
N ASP A 42 16.54 -12.45 8.04
CA ASP A 42 17.16 -11.36 7.30
C ASP A 42 16.14 -10.60 6.43
N VAL A 43 16.25 -9.29 6.44
CA VAL A 43 15.36 -8.42 5.67
C VAL A 43 15.58 -8.63 4.17
N LYS A 44 14.50 -8.93 3.46
CA LYS A 44 14.43 -8.92 2.00
C LYS A 44 13.89 -7.56 1.53
N HIS A 45 14.38 -7.08 0.39
CA HIS A 45 13.86 -5.90 -0.30
C HIS A 45 13.05 -6.34 -1.53
N LEU A 46 11.72 -6.23 -1.43
CA LEU A 46 10.79 -6.68 -2.47
C LEU A 46 10.64 -5.59 -3.53
N LYS A 47 11.07 -5.86 -4.76
CA LYS A 47 10.89 -4.97 -5.92
C LYS A 47 9.44 -4.99 -6.42
N VAL A 48 8.50 -4.50 -5.63
CA VAL A 48 7.05 -4.55 -5.93
C VAL A 48 6.64 -3.78 -7.18
N MET A 49 7.46 -2.82 -7.61
CA MET A 49 7.28 -2.06 -8.85
C MET A 49 8.22 -2.54 -9.98
N GLY A 50 8.85 -3.71 -9.82
CA GLY A 50 9.82 -4.24 -10.78
C GLY A 50 11.06 -3.36 -10.90
N ASP A 51 11.62 -3.32 -12.10
CA ASP A 51 12.80 -2.50 -12.42
C ASP A 51 12.43 -1.11 -12.98
N ASN A 52 11.25 -0.59 -12.63
CA ASN A 52 10.82 0.74 -13.06
C ASN A 52 11.61 1.83 -12.32
N GLU A 53 12.52 2.47 -13.03
CA GLU A 53 13.42 3.52 -12.50
C GLU A 53 12.69 4.85 -12.23
N ASP A 54 11.49 5.05 -12.80
CA ASP A 54 10.69 6.26 -12.59
C ASP A 54 9.95 6.23 -11.24
N VAL A 55 9.98 5.13 -10.51
CA VAL A 55 9.34 5.01 -9.19
C VAL A 55 10.07 5.86 -8.17
N CYS A 56 9.34 6.78 -7.57
CA CYS A 56 9.88 7.65 -6.52
C CYS A 56 9.88 6.99 -5.15
N ASN A 57 8.81 6.27 -4.83
CA ASN A 57 8.64 5.65 -3.51
C ASN A 57 7.69 4.44 -3.54
N CYS A 58 7.85 3.55 -2.54
CA CYS A 58 6.88 2.54 -2.13
C CYS A 58 6.67 2.67 -0.62
N TRP A 59 5.49 3.14 -0.19
CA TRP A 59 5.22 3.48 1.21
C TRP A 59 4.00 2.78 1.77
N ALA A 60 4.02 2.59 3.10
CA ALA A 60 2.91 2.11 3.92
C ALA A 60 2.23 0.87 3.34
N PRO A 61 2.96 -0.27 3.25
CA PRO A 61 2.39 -1.53 2.78
C PRO A 61 1.41 -2.09 3.80
N GLU A 62 0.28 -2.59 3.31
CA GLU A 62 -0.64 -3.44 4.07
C GLU A 62 -1.10 -4.63 3.23
N LEU A 63 -1.73 -5.62 3.85
CA LEU A 63 -2.30 -6.78 3.18
C LEU A 63 -3.76 -6.98 3.57
N CYS A 64 -4.53 -7.41 2.57
CA CYS A 64 -5.88 -7.88 2.77
C CYS A 64 -6.08 -9.19 1.98
N PHE A 65 -6.83 -10.14 2.54
CA PHE A 65 -7.08 -11.40 1.86
C PHE A 65 -8.15 -11.25 0.78
N ASP A 66 -7.76 -11.55 -0.47
CA ASP A 66 -8.68 -11.62 -1.62
C ASP A 66 -9.43 -12.96 -1.60
N ARG A 67 -10.65 -12.93 -1.12
CA ARG A 67 -11.51 -14.13 -0.98
C ARG A 67 -11.86 -14.75 -2.34
N LYS A 68 -11.92 -13.95 -3.39
CA LYS A 68 -12.29 -14.40 -4.74
C LYS A 68 -11.13 -15.14 -5.40
N ARG A 69 -9.90 -14.68 -5.19
CA ARG A 69 -8.69 -15.28 -5.74
C ARG A 69 -8.03 -16.30 -4.82
N ASN A 70 -8.47 -16.35 -3.56
CA ASN A 70 -7.84 -17.14 -2.50
C ASN A 70 -6.34 -16.82 -2.36
N ALA A 71 -6.00 -15.52 -2.41
CA ALA A 71 -4.64 -15.00 -2.39
C ALA A 71 -4.55 -13.76 -1.50
N TRP A 72 -3.38 -13.40 -1.07
CA TRP A 72 -3.14 -12.14 -0.39
C TRP A 72 -2.92 -11.02 -1.39
N MET A 73 -3.60 -9.90 -1.20
CA MET A 73 -3.33 -8.66 -1.92
C MET A 73 -2.46 -7.77 -1.04
N LEU A 74 -1.20 -7.57 -1.46
CA LEU A 74 -0.30 -6.56 -0.91
C LEU A 74 -0.56 -5.24 -1.64
N PHE A 75 -0.79 -4.15 -0.90
CA PHE A 75 -1.02 -2.84 -1.47
C PHE A 75 -0.21 -1.77 -0.75
N TRP A 76 0.12 -0.70 -1.45
CA TRP A 76 1.02 0.35 -0.96
C TRP A 76 0.80 1.66 -1.72
N SER A 77 1.44 2.74 -1.26
CA SER A 77 1.38 4.06 -1.90
C SER A 77 2.63 4.29 -2.75
N THR A 78 2.43 4.63 -4.03
CA THR A 78 3.53 4.93 -4.97
C THR A 78 3.29 6.23 -5.73
N SER A 79 4.37 7.00 -5.89
CA SER A 79 4.48 8.10 -6.84
C SER A 79 5.63 7.87 -7.83
N PHE A 80 5.62 8.63 -8.91
CA PHE A 80 6.62 8.54 -9.97
C PHE A 80 7.30 9.89 -10.20
N TYR A 81 8.53 9.86 -10.70
CA TYR A 81 9.16 11.05 -11.27
C TYR A 81 8.54 11.35 -12.65
N SER A 82 8.35 12.62 -12.95
CA SER A 82 7.90 13.03 -14.29
C SER A 82 9.08 12.98 -15.24
N LEU A 83 8.94 12.29 -16.37
CA LEU A 83 9.96 12.19 -17.42
C LEU A 83 10.45 13.53 -17.98
N ASN A 84 9.69 14.62 -17.81
CA ASN A 84 9.98 15.92 -18.41
C ASN A 84 10.24 17.04 -17.39
N THR A 85 10.07 16.75 -16.13
CA THR A 85 10.30 17.72 -15.05
C THR A 85 10.70 16.91 -13.82
N ASP A 86 11.67 17.32 -13.06
CA ASP A 86 12.03 16.68 -11.78
C ASP A 86 10.89 16.75 -10.73
N LYS A 87 9.66 16.92 -11.20
CA LYS A 87 8.47 16.98 -10.37
C LYS A 87 7.92 15.58 -10.12
N ARG A 88 7.69 15.29 -8.88
CA ARG A 88 7.01 14.09 -8.40
C ARG A 88 5.55 14.10 -8.83
N ILE A 89 5.09 13.05 -9.50
CA ILE A 89 3.68 12.78 -9.74
C ILE A 89 3.07 12.29 -8.43
N SER A 90 1.90 12.79 -8.08
CA SER A 90 1.26 12.48 -6.80
C SER A 90 1.00 10.99 -6.57
N ASN A 91 1.07 10.55 -5.32
CA ASN A 91 0.86 9.16 -4.95
C ASN A 91 -0.54 8.65 -5.32
N ARG A 92 -0.59 7.36 -5.66
CA ARG A 92 -1.78 6.53 -5.81
C ARG A 92 -1.59 5.24 -5.05
N ILE A 93 -2.67 4.50 -4.82
CA ILE A 93 -2.57 3.17 -4.22
C ILE A 93 -2.38 2.13 -5.33
N TRP A 94 -1.37 1.30 -5.14
CA TRP A 94 -0.99 0.20 -6.03
C TRP A 94 -1.09 -1.12 -5.29
N TYR A 95 -1.17 -2.23 -6.01
CA TYR A 95 -1.26 -3.56 -5.44
C TYR A 95 -0.63 -4.63 -6.33
N CYS A 96 -0.33 -5.75 -5.71
CA CYS A 96 -0.05 -7.04 -6.35
C CYS A 96 -0.67 -8.17 -5.54
N HIS A 97 -0.71 -9.38 -6.10
CA HIS A 97 -1.16 -10.57 -5.37
C HIS A 97 0.00 -11.53 -5.11
N THR A 98 -0.14 -12.32 -4.05
CA THR A 98 0.74 -13.44 -3.73
C THR A 98 -0.07 -14.56 -3.06
N GLU A 99 0.27 -15.81 -3.36
CA GLU A 99 -0.28 -16.99 -2.71
C GLU A 99 0.69 -17.57 -1.68
N ASP A 100 1.98 -17.31 -1.85
CA ASP A 100 3.08 -17.96 -1.12
C ASP A 100 4.02 -16.98 -0.40
N PHE A 101 3.86 -15.66 -0.59
CA PHE A 101 4.75 -14.58 -0.13
C PHE A 101 6.20 -14.66 -0.68
N GLU A 102 6.41 -15.47 -1.72
CA GLU A 102 7.69 -15.58 -2.44
C GLU A 102 7.58 -15.04 -3.86
N THR A 103 6.43 -15.27 -4.50
CA THR A 103 6.12 -14.77 -5.83
C THR A 103 5.00 -13.75 -5.80
N PHE A 104 5.18 -12.66 -6.54
CA PHE A 104 4.21 -11.57 -6.61
C PHE A 104 3.81 -11.29 -8.06
N THR A 105 2.53 -11.05 -8.29
CA THR A 105 2.06 -10.62 -9.62
C THR A 105 2.59 -9.23 -9.96
N PRO A 106 2.64 -8.84 -11.24
CA PRO A 106 2.96 -7.45 -11.61
C PRO A 106 2.05 -6.44 -10.90
N ALA A 107 2.63 -5.31 -10.51
CA ALA A 107 1.92 -4.22 -9.85
C ALA A 107 0.82 -3.62 -10.75
N GLN A 108 -0.32 -3.33 -10.16
CA GLN A 108 -1.44 -2.66 -10.79
C GLN A 108 -1.94 -1.51 -9.93
N LYS A 109 -2.53 -0.50 -10.55
CA LYS A 109 -3.12 0.61 -9.81
C LYS A 109 -4.45 0.18 -9.20
N LEU A 110 -4.58 0.32 -7.87
CA LEU A 110 -5.77 -0.03 -7.11
C LEU A 110 -6.77 1.13 -7.02
N PHE A 111 -6.28 2.32 -6.66
CA PHE A 111 -7.15 3.46 -6.40
C PHE A 111 -6.52 4.77 -6.86
N ASP A 112 -7.30 5.52 -7.64
CA ASP A 112 -6.94 6.82 -8.20
C ASP A 112 -8.17 7.75 -8.21
N PRO A 113 -8.38 8.52 -7.15
CA PRO A 113 -9.51 9.46 -7.10
C PRO A 113 -9.24 10.78 -7.83
N GLY A 114 -8.15 10.88 -8.61
CA GLY A 114 -7.74 12.10 -9.31
C GLY A 114 -6.88 13.06 -8.48
N TYR A 115 -6.56 12.70 -7.24
CA TYR A 115 -5.71 13.49 -6.34
C TYR A 115 -4.81 12.59 -5.49
N GLN A 116 -3.84 13.21 -4.79
CA GLN A 116 -2.86 12.48 -3.99
C GLN A 116 -3.51 11.78 -2.81
N VAL A 117 -3.24 10.48 -2.69
CA VAL A 117 -3.69 9.60 -1.62
C VAL A 117 -2.57 8.69 -1.17
N ILE A 118 -2.48 8.45 0.15
CA ILE A 118 -1.51 7.53 0.78
C ILE A 118 -2.16 6.78 1.93
N ASP A 119 -1.41 5.88 2.55
CA ASP A 119 -1.71 5.21 3.82
C ASP A 119 -3.09 4.52 3.79
N ALA A 120 -3.34 3.74 2.74
CA ALA A 120 -4.57 2.98 2.63
C ALA A 120 -4.58 1.80 3.60
N SER A 121 -5.74 1.55 4.22
CA SER A 121 -6.03 0.34 5.00
C SER A 121 -7.35 -0.25 4.51
N ILE A 122 -7.40 -1.57 4.27
CA ILE A 122 -8.57 -2.24 3.70
C ILE A 122 -9.07 -3.33 4.62
N HIS A 123 -10.36 -3.29 4.90
CA HIS A 123 -11.04 -4.29 5.71
C HIS A 123 -12.31 -4.81 5.03
N TYR A 124 -12.53 -6.14 5.09
CA TYR A 124 -13.75 -6.76 4.58
C TYR A 124 -14.80 -6.84 5.69
N TYR A 125 -15.98 -6.31 5.41
CA TYR A 125 -17.13 -6.39 6.30
C TYR A 125 -18.44 -6.40 5.50
N ASP A 126 -19.36 -7.29 5.86
CA ASP A 126 -20.73 -7.37 5.34
C ASP A 126 -20.86 -7.29 3.80
N GLY A 127 -20.02 -8.06 3.09
CA GLY A 127 -20.06 -8.14 1.63
C GLY A 127 -19.32 -7.03 0.90
N PHE A 128 -18.64 -6.13 1.62
CA PHE A 128 -17.85 -5.03 1.04
C PHE A 128 -16.43 -5.02 1.58
N TYR A 129 -15.52 -4.54 0.75
CA TYR A 129 -14.20 -4.07 1.16
C TYR A 129 -14.29 -2.57 1.39
N TYR A 130 -13.97 -2.15 2.61
CA TYR A 130 -13.88 -0.75 3.02
C TYR A 130 -12.42 -0.34 3.04
N MET A 131 -12.09 0.71 2.30
CA MET A 131 -10.77 1.32 2.28
C MET A 131 -10.82 2.63 3.06
N ALA A 132 -10.03 2.76 4.12
CA ALA A 132 -9.67 4.05 4.69
C ALA A 132 -8.38 4.53 4.02
N PHE A 133 -8.27 5.82 3.75
CA PHE A 133 -7.08 6.39 3.12
C PHE A 133 -6.87 7.85 3.51
N LYS A 134 -5.66 8.32 3.41
CA LYS A 134 -5.31 9.70 3.67
C LYS A 134 -5.39 10.53 2.40
N ASP A 135 -6.24 11.55 2.41
CA ASP A 135 -6.37 12.58 1.37
C ASP A 135 -5.33 13.67 1.63
N GLU A 136 -4.33 13.77 0.75
CA GLU A 136 -3.20 14.68 0.90
C GLU A 136 -3.41 16.06 0.25
N ARG A 137 -4.60 16.37 -0.26
CA ARG A 137 -4.86 17.66 -0.93
C ARG A 137 -4.62 18.87 -0.02
N GLY A 138 -4.88 18.74 1.27
CA GLY A 138 -4.69 19.83 2.24
C GLY A 138 -3.24 20.09 2.63
N HIS A 139 -2.32 19.18 2.32
CA HIS A 139 -0.94 19.27 2.81
C HIS A 139 -0.16 20.47 2.24
N ASN A 140 -0.48 20.93 1.03
CA ASN A 140 0.23 21.99 0.34
C ASN A 140 -0.66 23.20 -0.03
N ALA A 141 -1.90 23.26 0.44
CA ALA A 141 -2.79 24.36 0.12
C ALA A 141 -2.67 25.47 1.18
N PRO A 142 -2.46 26.75 0.78
CA PRO A 142 -2.42 27.86 1.74
C PRO A 142 -3.69 27.93 2.56
N GLY A 143 -3.58 27.97 3.89
CA GLY A 143 -4.70 28.04 4.81
C GLY A 143 -5.42 26.73 5.12
N THR A 144 -5.01 25.61 4.51
CA THR A 144 -5.47 24.26 4.85
C THR A 144 -4.31 23.48 5.47
N HIS A 145 -4.45 23.11 6.72
CA HIS A 145 -3.33 22.53 7.47
C HIS A 145 -3.39 20.99 7.59
N TYR A 146 -4.33 20.31 6.92
CA TYR A 146 -4.61 18.93 7.27
C TYR A 146 -4.81 18.04 6.04
N ALA A 147 -3.98 17.03 5.94
CA ALA A 147 -4.36 15.78 5.35
C ALA A 147 -5.51 15.18 6.16
N ALA A 148 -6.50 14.64 5.52
CA ALA A 148 -7.70 14.14 6.16
C ALA A 148 -7.90 12.66 5.83
N ILE A 149 -8.56 11.94 6.72
CA ILE A 149 -8.97 10.57 6.45
C ILE A 149 -10.31 10.59 5.71
N ARG A 150 -10.42 9.71 4.73
CA ARG A 150 -11.65 9.37 4.03
C ARG A 150 -11.81 7.87 3.94
N THR A 151 -13.01 7.43 3.65
CA THR A 151 -13.29 6.04 3.33
C THR A 151 -13.91 5.93 1.94
N ALA A 152 -13.74 4.75 1.34
CA ALA A 152 -14.44 4.33 0.12
C ALA A 152 -14.76 2.84 0.26
N ARG A 153 -15.68 2.31 -0.54
CA ARG A 153 -16.02 0.87 -0.48
C ARG A 153 -16.13 0.25 -1.88
N SER A 154 -15.95 -1.05 -1.93
CA SER A 154 -16.12 -1.87 -3.13
C SER A 154 -16.65 -3.24 -2.80
N ARG A 155 -17.33 -3.90 -3.74
CA ARG A 155 -17.68 -5.33 -3.64
C ARG A 155 -16.53 -6.25 -4.05
N ASP A 156 -15.57 -5.74 -4.81
CA ASP A 156 -14.35 -6.46 -5.20
C ASP A 156 -13.14 -5.77 -4.56
N ILE A 157 -12.20 -6.54 -4.01
CA ILE A 157 -11.02 -5.98 -3.34
C ILE A 157 -10.15 -5.16 -4.31
N THR A 158 -10.19 -5.46 -5.59
CA THR A 158 -9.46 -4.72 -6.63
C THR A 158 -10.25 -3.53 -7.19
N GLY A 159 -11.39 -3.18 -6.59
CA GLY A 159 -12.21 -2.04 -6.99
C GLY A 159 -13.26 -2.37 -8.07
N PRO A 160 -13.94 -1.36 -8.62
CA PRO A 160 -13.75 0.06 -8.28
C PRO A 160 -14.19 0.39 -6.85
N TYR A 161 -13.44 1.26 -6.18
CA TYR A 161 -13.83 1.83 -4.90
C TYR A 161 -14.64 3.11 -5.13
N GLU A 162 -15.85 3.12 -4.59
CA GLU A 162 -16.86 4.14 -4.76
C GLU A 162 -17.33 4.69 -3.40
N ASP A 163 -18.34 5.57 -3.41
CA ASP A 163 -18.93 6.16 -2.19
C ASP A 163 -17.87 6.79 -1.26
N ILE A 164 -17.00 7.63 -1.85
CA ILE A 164 -15.98 8.34 -1.07
C ILE A 164 -16.66 9.23 -0.04
N SER A 165 -16.33 9.01 1.25
CA SER A 165 -16.91 9.77 2.37
C SER A 165 -16.53 11.26 2.33
N PRO A 166 -17.29 12.13 3.01
CA PRO A 166 -16.78 13.43 3.44
C PRO A 166 -15.49 13.28 4.25
N LEU A 167 -14.83 14.38 4.57
CA LEU A 167 -13.71 14.41 5.50
C LEU A 167 -14.17 13.95 6.89
N LEU A 168 -13.35 13.11 7.53
CA LEU A 168 -13.53 12.66 8.90
C LEU A 168 -12.75 13.60 9.84
#